data_5a3664bced16a7999ca3afd18eb03554
#
_entry.id   5a3664bced16a7999ca3afd18eb03554
#
_cell.length_a   1.000
_cell.length_b   1.000
_cell.length_c   1.000
_cell.angle_alpha   90.00
_cell.angle_beta   90.00
_cell.angle_gamma   90.00
#
_symmetry.space_group_name_H-M   'P 1'
#
loop_
_entity.id
_entity.type
_entity.pdbx_description
1 polymer ?
#
loop_
_entity_poly.entity_id
_entity_poly.type
_entity_poly.pdbx_seq_one_letter_code
_entity_poly.pdbx_strand_id
1 'polypeptide(L)'
;MIASSLKIMLWDKEIGRLSWDARRGVSFFEYNPAFLGGRLDPFPLVASVKSPASRRPIMGDRETKLYRKLPPFLADSLPDAWGNQVFECWRIQNGIRNQEITPLEILSFIGKRGMGALEFIPESSGIRKSEKLNMKALIDLAQRIFVERENVRLMPDESLTMQSLIAVGTSAGGRQPKAIIAINPETGEIRSGQIAGHKGFDYCILKFGDAERSSAELEMAYYKMAMAAGINMMPCKIIEVEGQKHFITHR
;
A
#
# COMPACT_ATOMS: atom_id res chain seq x y z
N MET A 1 2.24 -6.83 18.91
CA MET A 1 3.12 -8.02 18.79
C MET A 1 4.08 -7.78 17.65
N ILE A 2 5.37 -7.85 17.91
CA ILE A 2 6.41 -7.70 16.90
C ILE A 2 6.34 -8.94 15.99
N ALA A 3 6.05 -8.75 14.71
CA ALA A 3 6.07 -9.83 13.76
C ALA A 3 7.52 -10.28 13.54
N SER A 4 7.90 -11.42 14.09
CA SER A 4 9.25 -11.98 13.93
C SER A 4 9.41 -12.69 12.57
N SER A 5 8.31 -13.08 11.94
CA SER A 5 8.27 -13.75 10.64
C SER A 5 6.98 -13.42 9.88
N LEU A 6 7.09 -13.34 8.55
CA LEU A 6 5.98 -13.15 7.61
C LEU A 6 6.03 -14.20 6.51
N LYS A 7 4.87 -14.76 6.17
CA LYS A 7 4.72 -15.49 4.91
C LYS A 7 4.60 -14.52 3.76
N ILE A 8 5.34 -14.74 2.70
CA ILE A 8 5.23 -13.98 1.46
C ILE A 8 4.43 -14.80 0.46
N MET A 9 3.30 -14.25 0.03
CA MET A 9 2.41 -14.89 -0.93
C MET A 9 2.46 -14.19 -2.27
N LEU A 10 2.23 -14.94 -3.33
CA LEU A 10 2.06 -14.46 -4.69
C LEU A 10 0.92 -15.25 -5.33
N TRP A 11 -0.22 -14.60 -5.61
CA TRP A 11 -1.41 -15.24 -6.20
C TRP A 11 -1.77 -16.55 -5.49
N ASP A 12 -2.03 -16.50 -4.22
CA ASP A 12 -2.39 -17.64 -3.35
C ASP A 12 -1.29 -18.70 -3.15
N LYS A 13 -0.08 -18.49 -3.68
CA LYS A 13 1.07 -19.38 -3.48
C LYS A 13 2.05 -18.80 -2.46
N GLU A 14 2.43 -19.57 -1.45
CA GLU A 14 3.52 -19.19 -0.56
C GLU A 14 4.84 -19.32 -1.31
N ILE A 15 5.47 -18.15 -1.61
CA ILE A 15 6.78 -18.13 -2.29
C ILE A 15 7.93 -18.27 -1.32
N GLY A 16 7.73 -17.90 -0.06
CA GLY A 16 8.77 -17.95 0.95
C GLY A 16 8.38 -17.27 2.24
N ARG A 17 9.36 -17.10 3.10
CA ARG A 17 9.23 -16.47 4.42
C ARG A 17 10.29 -15.38 4.60
N LEU A 18 9.88 -14.31 5.26
CA LEU A 18 10.75 -13.22 5.66
C LEU A 18 10.83 -13.20 7.19
N SER A 19 12.04 -13.27 7.73
CA SER A 19 12.30 -13.22 9.17
C SER A 19 13.18 -12.04 9.54
N TRP A 20 13.11 -11.58 10.81
CA TRP A 20 13.95 -10.52 11.34
C TRP A 20 14.94 -11.08 12.36
N ASP A 21 16.22 -10.91 12.09
CA ASP A 21 17.29 -11.20 13.06
C ASP A 21 17.58 -9.95 13.91
N ALA A 22 17.05 -9.92 15.13
CA ALA A 22 17.20 -8.79 16.03
C ALA A 22 18.66 -8.55 16.46
N ARG A 23 19.50 -9.62 16.51
CA ARG A 23 20.91 -9.50 16.89
C ARG A 23 21.73 -8.83 15.80
N ARG A 24 21.43 -9.16 14.54
CA ARG A 24 22.11 -8.60 13.37
C ARG A 24 21.43 -7.33 12.85
N GLY A 25 20.20 -7.07 13.27
CA GLY A 25 19.37 -5.95 12.82
C GLY A 25 19.13 -5.98 11.31
N VAL A 26 18.84 -7.14 10.75
CA VAL A 26 18.64 -7.35 9.31
C VAL A 26 17.62 -8.45 9.06
N SER A 27 16.91 -8.39 7.95
CA SER A 27 15.98 -9.44 7.55
C SER A 27 16.64 -10.52 6.71
N PHE A 28 16.01 -11.71 6.70
CA PHE A 28 16.36 -12.84 5.85
C PHE A 28 15.11 -13.34 5.15
N PHE A 29 15.20 -13.51 3.84
CA PHE A 29 14.17 -14.16 3.03
C PHE A 29 14.61 -15.55 2.65
N GLU A 30 13.73 -16.53 2.82
CA GLU A 30 13.92 -17.90 2.40
C GLU A 30 12.78 -18.33 1.49
N TYR A 31 13.12 -18.85 0.32
CA TYR A 31 12.12 -19.45 -0.56
C TYR A 31 11.49 -20.70 0.08
N ASN A 32 10.20 -20.87 -0.16
CA ASN A 32 9.54 -22.14 0.10
C ASN A 32 10.13 -23.21 -0.84
N PRO A 33 10.65 -24.35 -0.32
CA PRO A 33 11.23 -25.40 -1.16
C PRO A 33 10.27 -25.93 -2.24
N ALA A 34 8.97 -26.00 -1.95
CA ALA A 34 7.97 -26.41 -2.91
C ALA A 34 7.81 -25.38 -4.07
N PHE A 35 8.05 -24.10 -3.79
CA PHE A 35 7.98 -23.05 -4.81
C PHE A 35 9.20 -23.08 -5.74
N LEU A 36 10.39 -23.40 -5.23
CA LEU A 36 11.63 -23.49 -6.04
C LEU A 36 11.55 -24.53 -7.17
N GLY A 37 10.71 -25.56 -7.01
CA GLY A 37 10.48 -26.58 -8.05
C GLY A 37 9.49 -26.15 -9.13
N GLY A 38 8.89 -24.96 -9.00
CA GLY A 38 7.85 -24.45 -9.90
C GLY A 38 8.41 -23.78 -11.17
N ARG A 39 7.47 -23.34 -12.03
CA ARG A 39 7.80 -22.61 -13.28
C ARG A 39 7.85 -21.10 -13.11
N LEU A 40 7.30 -20.58 -12.02
CA LEU A 40 7.20 -19.14 -11.79
C LEU A 40 8.48 -18.62 -11.16
N ASP A 41 9.04 -17.57 -11.74
CA ASP A 41 10.24 -16.89 -11.24
C ASP A 41 9.90 -15.41 -10.97
N PRO A 42 9.55 -15.05 -9.73
CA PRO A 42 9.08 -13.70 -9.41
C PRO A 42 10.19 -12.65 -9.40
N PHE A 43 11.44 -13.07 -9.21
CA PHE A 43 12.59 -12.17 -9.07
C PHE A 43 13.77 -12.59 -9.97
N PRO A 44 13.56 -12.69 -11.30
CA PRO A 44 14.52 -13.36 -12.21
C PRO A 44 15.90 -12.70 -12.26
N LEU A 45 16.00 -11.39 -11.96
CA LEU A 45 17.26 -10.65 -12.05
C LEU A 45 18.10 -10.71 -10.77
N VAL A 46 17.46 -10.83 -9.59
CA VAL A 46 18.16 -10.64 -8.30
C VAL A 46 18.08 -11.85 -7.37
N ALA A 47 17.06 -12.68 -7.53
CA ALA A 47 16.81 -13.85 -6.70
C ALA A 47 16.08 -14.94 -7.49
N SER A 48 16.56 -15.27 -8.69
CA SER A 48 15.96 -16.27 -9.57
C SER A 48 15.83 -17.63 -8.86
N VAL A 49 14.65 -18.25 -8.95
CA VAL A 49 14.40 -19.60 -8.43
C VAL A 49 15.31 -20.66 -9.06
N LYS A 50 15.89 -20.39 -10.23
CA LYS A 50 16.84 -21.26 -10.94
C LYS A 50 18.25 -21.15 -10.38
N SER A 51 18.55 -20.11 -9.60
CA SER A 51 19.87 -19.91 -9.01
C SER A 51 20.11 -20.85 -7.83
N PRO A 52 21.24 -21.54 -7.76
CA PRO A 52 21.61 -22.32 -6.57
C PRO A 52 21.68 -21.48 -5.29
N ALA A 53 21.98 -20.17 -5.40
CA ALA A 53 22.01 -19.24 -4.28
C ALA A 53 20.64 -19.05 -3.62
N SER A 54 19.56 -19.18 -4.38
CA SER A 54 18.17 -19.05 -3.89
C SER A 54 17.70 -20.20 -2.99
N ARG A 55 18.52 -21.25 -2.86
CA ARG A 55 18.30 -22.34 -1.90
C ARG A 55 18.84 -22.03 -0.51
N ARG A 56 19.45 -20.85 -0.33
CA ARG A 56 19.97 -20.38 0.95
C ARG A 56 19.20 -19.10 1.36
N PRO A 57 19.20 -18.77 2.66
CA PRO A 57 18.63 -17.51 3.12
C PRO A 57 19.28 -16.32 2.41
N ILE A 58 18.45 -15.42 1.87
CA ILE A 58 18.87 -14.18 1.22
C ILE A 58 18.80 -13.08 2.24
N MET A 59 19.96 -12.54 2.61
CA MET A 59 20.07 -11.47 3.59
C MET A 59 19.64 -10.14 2.98
N GLY A 60 18.98 -9.32 3.78
CA GLY A 60 18.63 -7.95 3.45
C GLY A 60 19.85 -7.05 3.26
N ASP A 61 19.69 -6.01 2.46
CA ASP A 61 20.73 -5.01 2.21
C ASP A 61 20.93 -4.13 3.46
N ARG A 62 22.15 -4.06 3.97
CA ARG A 62 22.52 -3.29 5.16
C ARG A 62 22.99 -1.88 4.83
N GLU A 63 23.44 -1.65 3.63
CA GLU A 63 24.15 -0.43 3.22
C GLU A 63 23.16 0.61 2.69
N THR A 64 22.20 0.18 1.89
CA THR A 64 21.24 1.07 1.25
C THR A 64 20.09 1.39 2.20
N LYS A 65 20.05 2.60 2.74
CA LYS A 65 19.01 3.07 3.67
C LYS A 65 17.59 2.91 3.09
N LEU A 66 17.44 3.07 1.78
CA LEU A 66 16.16 2.94 1.09
C LEU A 66 15.51 1.55 1.28
N TYR A 67 16.32 0.50 1.30
CA TYR A 67 15.82 -0.87 1.46
C TYR A 67 15.50 -1.26 2.90
N ARG A 68 15.79 -0.39 3.86
CA ARG A 68 15.48 -0.61 5.29
C ARG A 68 15.87 -2.00 5.78
N LYS A 69 17.04 -2.50 5.33
CA LYS A 69 17.57 -3.82 5.70
C LYS A 69 16.71 -5.01 5.22
N LEU A 70 15.87 -4.78 4.21
CA LEU A 70 15.18 -5.83 3.44
C LEU A 70 16.01 -6.27 2.24
N PRO A 71 15.77 -7.47 1.69
CA PRO A 71 16.17 -7.79 0.33
C PRO A 71 15.57 -6.77 -0.65
N PRO A 72 16.35 -6.24 -1.62
CA PRO A 72 15.89 -5.16 -2.51
C PRO A 72 14.56 -5.45 -3.21
N PHE A 73 14.35 -6.69 -3.63
CA PHE A 73 13.13 -7.13 -4.33
C PHE A 73 11.86 -7.18 -3.44
N LEU A 74 11.99 -7.06 -2.12
CA LEU A 74 10.87 -6.90 -1.19
C LEU A 74 10.70 -5.45 -0.73
N ALA A 75 11.75 -4.64 -0.80
CA ALA A 75 11.75 -3.28 -0.30
C ALA A 75 10.80 -2.36 -1.07
N ASP A 76 10.56 -2.63 -2.35
CA ASP A 76 9.59 -1.88 -3.18
C ASP A 76 8.14 -2.01 -2.70
N SER A 77 7.85 -3.04 -1.89
CA SER A 77 6.54 -3.20 -1.24
C SER A 77 6.35 -2.32 -0.01
N LEU A 78 7.39 -1.63 0.47
CA LEU A 78 7.26 -0.69 1.58
C LEU A 78 6.41 0.51 1.16
N PRO A 79 5.65 1.11 2.11
CA PRO A 79 4.91 2.32 1.80
C PRO A 79 5.86 3.46 1.47
N ASP A 80 5.42 4.30 0.56
CA ASP A 80 6.09 5.56 0.23
C ASP A 80 5.79 6.68 1.24
N ALA A 81 6.08 7.91 0.85
CA ALA A 81 5.92 9.06 1.74
C ALA A 81 4.50 9.21 2.28
N TRP A 82 3.46 9.05 1.44
CA TRP A 82 2.08 9.13 1.89
C TRP A 82 1.69 7.94 2.76
N GLY A 83 1.95 6.73 2.31
CA GLY A 83 1.66 5.51 3.08
C GLY A 83 2.38 5.46 4.42
N ASN A 84 3.61 5.98 4.51
CA ASN A 84 4.33 6.13 5.77
C ASN A 84 3.64 7.14 6.72
N GLN A 85 3.09 8.25 6.22
CA GLN A 85 2.33 9.20 7.07
C GLN A 85 1.08 8.54 7.66
N VAL A 86 0.35 7.77 6.86
CA VAL A 86 -0.84 7.01 7.34
C VAL A 86 -0.42 5.97 8.37
N PHE A 87 0.68 5.25 8.14
CA PHE A 87 1.23 4.27 9.09
C PHE A 87 1.64 4.91 10.40
N GLU A 88 2.36 6.03 10.37
CA GLU A 88 2.79 6.75 11.57
C GLU A 88 1.61 7.27 12.40
N CYS A 89 0.60 7.84 11.74
CA CYS A 89 -0.62 8.26 12.41
C CYS A 89 -1.32 7.08 13.12
N TRP A 90 -1.48 5.96 12.43
CA TRP A 90 -2.03 4.74 13.01
C TRP A 90 -1.20 4.21 14.19
N ARG A 91 0.12 4.21 14.06
CA ARG A 91 1.06 3.76 15.11
C ARG A 91 0.90 4.58 16.39
N ILE A 92 0.90 5.90 16.27
CA ILE A 92 0.76 6.83 17.39
C ILE A 92 -0.54 6.60 18.13
N GLN A 93 -1.65 6.39 17.40
CA GLN A 93 -2.97 6.14 17.99
C GLN A 93 -3.06 4.82 18.73
N ASN A 94 -2.34 3.80 18.27
CA ASN A 94 -2.30 2.51 18.94
C ASN A 94 -1.29 2.46 20.10
N GLY A 95 -0.74 3.62 20.50
CA GLY A 95 0.19 3.72 21.62
C GLY A 95 1.57 3.11 21.35
N ILE A 96 1.91 2.84 20.10
CA ILE A 96 3.17 2.22 19.67
C ILE A 96 4.23 3.35 19.54
N ARG A 97 4.33 4.18 20.55
CA ARG A 97 5.35 5.25 20.61
C ARG A 97 6.66 4.68 21.16
N ASN A 98 7.76 5.18 20.69
CA ASN A 98 9.12 4.86 21.20
C ASN A 98 9.57 3.40 21.01
N GLN A 99 8.92 2.61 20.16
CA GLN A 99 9.42 1.29 19.76
C GLN A 99 10.20 1.40 18.46
N GLU A 100 11.29 0.68 18.35
CA GLU A 100 11.99 0.51 17.08
C GLU A 100 11.14 -0.37 16.17
N ILE A 101 10.65 0.21 15.07
CA ILE A 101 9.78 -0.47 14.13
C ILE A 101 10.64 -1.16 13.08
N THR A 102 10.49 -2.46 13.00
CA THR A 102 11.14 -3.25 11.98
C THR A 102 10.42 -3.11 10.63
N PRO A 103 11.11 -3.30 9.50
CA PRO A 103 10.46 -3.31 8.19
C PRO A 103 9.41 -4.43 8.06
N LEU A 104 9.53 -5.52 8.83
CA LEU A 104 8.52 -6.58 8.85
C LEU A 104 7.19 -6.10 9.44
N GLU A 105 7.23 -5.26 10.46
CA GLU A 105 6.01 -4.68 11.03
C GLU A 105 5.30 -3.78 10.03
N ILE A 106 6.05 -3.01 9.24
CA ILE A 106 5.51 -2.18 8.16
C ILE A 106 4.89 -3.06 7.07
N LEU A 107 5.58 -4.11 6.63
CA LEU A 107 5.05 -5.05 5.64
C LEU A 107 3.84 -5.82 6.18
N SER A 108 3.84 -6.20 7.46
CA SER A 108 2.68 -6.79 8.14
C SER A 108 1.48 -5.84 8.16
N PHE A 109 1.72 -4.54 8.39
CA PHE A 109 0.67 -3.52 8.31
C PHE A 109 0.09 -3.40 6.89
N ILE A 110 0.92 -3.47 5.86
CA ILE A 110 0.45 -3.51 4.47
C ILE A 110 -0.37 -4.78 4.21
N GLY A 111 0.14 -5.93 4.62
CA GLY A 111 -0.54 -7.22 4.50
C GLY A 111 -0.91 -7.57 3.05
N LYS A 112 -2.21 -7.76 2.79
CA LYS A 112 -2.77 -8.04 1.45
C LYS A 112 -3.11 -6.79 0.64
N ARG A 113 -2.83 -5.60 1.16
CA ARG A 113 -3.26 -4.32 0.56
C ARG A 113 -2.21 -3.70 -0.35
N GLY A 114 -1.11 -4.38 -0.60
CA GLY A 114 -0.06 -3.92 -1.50
C GLY A 114 -0.56 -3.69 -2.93
N MET A 115 0.00 -2.70 -3.63
CA MET A 115 -0.30 -2.44 -5.06
C MET A 115 0.23 -3.54 -5.97
N GLY A 116 1.31 -4.20 -5.56
CA GLY A 116 1.93 -5.30 -6.28
C GLY A 116 1.24 -6.63 -6.06
N ALA A 117 1.81 -7.68 -6.61
CA ALA A 117 1.29 -9.04 -6.50
C ALA A 117 1.71 -9.76 -5.20
N LEU A 118 2.60 -9.15 -4.41
CA LEU A 118 3.07 -9.73 -3.16
C LEU A 118 2.11 -9.40 -2.01
N GLU A 119 1.82 -10.41 -1.20
CA GLU A 119 1.06 -10.28 0.03
C GLU A 119 1.93 -10.70 1.22
N PHE A 120 1.82 -9.99 2.33
CA PHE A 120 2.61 -10.18 3.55
C PHE A 120 1.70 -10.64 4.68
N ILE A 121 1.76 -11.92 5.04
CA ILE A 121 0.85 -12.51 6.01
C ILE A 121 1.60 -12.82 7.30
N PRO A 122 1.31 -12.14 8.41
CA PRO A 122 1.80 -12.54 9.72
C PRO A 122 1.17 -13.88 10.13
N GLU A 123 1.89 -14.70 10.86
CA GLU A 123 1.44 -16.06 11.25
C GLU A 123 0.14 -16.06 12.08
N SER A 124 -0.31 -14.91 12.59
CA SER A 124 -1.42 -14.78 13.55
C SER A 124 -2.59 -13.88 13.12
N SER A 125 -2.78 -13.56 11.84
CA SER A 125 -3.79 -12.58 11.43
C SER A 125 -5.07 -13.17 10.85
N GLY A 126 -6.22 -12.61 11.29
CA GLY A 126 -7.55 -12.84 10.69
C GLY A 126 -7.83 -11.95 9.48
N ILE A 127 -8.72 -12.42 8.59
CA ILE A 127 -9.15 -11.70 7.38
C ILE A 127 -10.12 -10.57 7.76
N ARG A 128 -9.86 -9.32 7.31
CA ARG A 128 -10.81 -8.21 7.43
C ARG A 128 -11.74 -8.16 6.21
N LYS A 129 -13.03 -7.89 6.45
CA LYS A 129 -14.03 -7.71 5.39
C LYS A 129 -13.94 -6.29 4.80
N SER A 130 -14.26 -6.17 3.50
CA SER A 130 -14.41 -4.88 2.83
C SER A 130 -15.71 -4.21 3.27
N GLU A 131 -15.62 -2.95 3.67
CA GLU A 131 -16.76 -2.13 4.09
C GLU A 131 -16.98 -0.98 3.09
N LYS A 132 -18.22 -0.45 3.08
CA LYS A 132 -18.57 0.75 2.31
C LYS A 132 -17.81 1.95 2.88
N LEU A 133 -17.22 2.77 1.99
CA LEU A 133 -16.42 3.93 2.38
C LEU A 133 -17.29 5.19 2.50
N ASN A 134 -17.09 5.94 3.58
CA ASN A 134 -17.56 7.32 3.69
C ASN A 134 -16.50 8.26 3.10
N MET A 135 -16.74 8.72 1.87
CA MET A 135 -15.77 9.51 1.12
C MET A 135 -15.46 10.85 1.77
N LYS A 136 -16.46 11.55 2.32
CA LYS A 136 -16.24 12.82 3.01
C LYS A 136 -15.29 12.65 4.18
N ALA A 137 -15.64 11.79 5.14
CA ALA A 137 -14.81 11.55 6.31
C ALA A 137 -13.39 11.09 5.95
N LEU A 138 -13.25 10.31 4.87
CA LEU A 138 -11.97 9.81 4.40
C LEU A 138 -11.10 10.93 3.79
N ILE A 139 -11.70 11.86 3.03
CA ILE A 139 -11.02 13.03 2.46
C ILE A 139 -10.55 13.96 3.58
N ASP A 140 -11.44 14.29 4.53
CA ASP A 140 -11.14 15.22 5.64
C ASP A 140 -9.99 14.67 6.49
N LEU A 141 -10.02 13.39 6.83
CA LEU A 141 -8.94 12.75 7.59
C LEU A 141 -7.64 12.70 6.80
N ALA A 142 -7.69 12.36 5.51
CA ALA A 142 -6.51 12.32 4.66
C ALA A 142 -5.83 13.69 4.54
N GLN A 143 -6.59 14.77 4.41
CA GLN A 143 -6.07 16.13 4.36
C GLN A 143 -5.43 16.54 5.69
N ARG A 144 -6.07 16.22 6.82
CA ARG A 144 -5.49 16.49 8.15
C ARG A 144 -4.17 15.77 8.34
N ILE A 145 -4.08 14.48 8.00
CA ILE A 145 -2.82 13.71 8.08
C ILE A 145 -1.75 14.32 7.18
N PHE A 146 -2.12 14.80 6.00
CA PHE A 146 -1.16 15.39 5.07
C PHE A 146 -0.59 16.73 5.57
N VAL A 147 -1.42 17.56 6.22
CA VAL A 147 -1.04 18.88 6.72
C VAL A 147 -0.36 18.79 8.09
N GLU A 148 -0.99 18.10 9.03
CA GLU A 148 -0.58 18.08 10.45
C GLU A 148 0.48 17.00 10.75
N ARG A 149 0.61 16.00 9.88
CA ARG A 149 1.57 14.89 9.99
C ARG A 149 1.50 14.17 11.36
N GLU A 150 2.58 14.23 12.14
CA GLU A 150 2.70 13.57 13.45
C GLU A 150 1.84 14.21 14.55
N ASN A 151 1.30 15.41 14.32
CA ASN A 151 0.48 16.15 15.28
C ASN A 151 -1.02 15.81 15.19
N VAL A 152 -1.43 15.01 14.20
CA VAL A 152 -2.82 14.62 14.05
C VAL A 152 -3.32 13.88 15.30
N ARG A 153 -4.41 14.41 15.87
CA ARG A 153 -5.17 13.73 16.92
C ARG A 153 -6.49 13.26 16.34
N LEU A 154 -6.73 11.95 16.38
CA LEU A 154 -8.04 11.43 16.02
C LEU A 154 -9.04 11.65 17.14
N MET A 155 -10.25 11.98 16.73
CA MET A 155 -11.41 11.94 17.62
C MET A 155 -11.85 10.48 17.83
N PRO A 156 -12.53 10.16 18.93
CA PRO A 156 -12.95 8.77 19.25
C PRO A 156 -13.80 8.12 18.16
N ASP A 157 -14.61 8.90 17.44
CA ASP A 157 -15.49 8.47 16.36
C ASP A 157 -14.76 8.28 15.00
N GLU A 158 -13.51 8.75 14.87
CA GLU A 158 -12.72 8.64 13.64
C GLU A 158 -11.95 7.31 13.50
N SER A 159 -12.05 6.41 14.47
CA SER A 159 -11.31 5.14 14.42
C SER A 159 -11.69 4.27 13.22
N LEU A 160 -12.97 4.24 12.84
CA LEU A 160 -13.45 3.53 11.64
C LEU A 160 -12.97 4.22 10.36
N THR A 161 -12.98 5.55 10.33
CA THR A 161 -12.46 6.34 9.19
C THR A 161 -10.97 6.08 9.00
N MET A 162 -10.20 6.02 10.09
CA MET A 162 -8.78 5.68 10.03
C MET A 162 -8.55 4.26 9.50
N GLN A 163 -9.34 3.28 9.95
CA GLN A 163 -9.28 1.93 9.41
C GLN A 163 -9.61 1.88 7.91
N SER A 164 -10.60 2.65 7.48
CA SER A 164 -10.97 2.80 6.08
C SER A 164 -9.81 3.44 5.27
N LEU A 165 -9.19 4.50 5.80
CA LEU A 165 -8.05 5.15 5.15
C LEU A 165 -6.85 4.20 5.03
N ILE A 166 -6.55 3.43 6.07
CA ILE A 166 -5.53 2.38 6.03
C ILE A 166 -5.85 1.35 4.95
N ALA A 167 -7.12 0.97 4.83
CA ALA A 167 -7.56 -0.01 3.85
C ALA A 167 -7.44 0.45 2.40
N VAL A 168 -7.25 1.74 2.12
CA VAL A 168 -7.23 2.29 0.75
C VAL A 168 -6.00 3.14 0.44
N GLY A 169 -5.29 3.65 1.45
CA GLY A 169 -4.30 4.71 1.28
C GLY A 169 -2.83 4.30 1.41
N THR A 170 -2.51 3.07 1.83
CA THR A 170 -1.16 2.75 2.31
C THR A 170 -0.18 2.25 1.25
N SER A 171 -0.62 1.92 0.05
CA SER A 171 0.22 1.20 -0.92
C SER A 171 0.40 1.88 -2.27
N ALA A 172 -0.38 2.92 -2.58
CA ALA A 172 -0.23 3.63 -3.84
C ALA A 172 0.95 4.61 -3.78
N GLY A 173 1.96 4.41 -4.62
CA GLY A 173 3.20 5.17 -4.67
C GLY A 173 3.04 6.69 -4.81
N GLY A 174 3.97 7.48 -4.22
CA GLY A 174 4.06 8.93 -4.34
C GLY A 174 3.76 9.72 -3.06
N ARG A 175 4.00 11.01 -3.09
CA ARG A 175 3.93 11.90 -1.91
C ARG A 175 2.52 12.45 -1.65
N GLN A 176 1.72 12.59 -2.70
CA GLN A 176 0.38 13.15 -2.61
C GLN A 176 -0.61 12.18 -1.95
N PRO A 177 -1.55 12.68 -1.13
CA PRO A 177 -2.63 11.88 -0.56
C PRO A 177 -3.44 11.20 -1.66
N LYS A 178 -3.63 9.90 -1.54
CA LYS A 178 -4.39 9.11 -2.49
C LYS A 178 -4.99 7.88 -1.87
N ALA A 179 -5.99 7.30 -2.54
CA ALA A 179 -6.68 6.09 -2.13
C ALA A 179 -6.91 5.15 -3.32
N ILE A 180 -6.85 3.86 -3.08
CA ILE A 180 -7.25 2.84 -4.05
C ILE A 180 -8.68 2.45 -3.74
N ILE A 181 -9.57 2.80 -4.64
CA ILE A 181 -11.01 2.60 -4.49
C ILE A 181 -11.57 1.72 -5.60
N ALA A 182 -12.70 1.10 -5.31
CA ALA A 182 -13.55 0.44 -6.29
C ALA A 182 -14.90 1.16 -6.34
N ILE A 183 -15.34 1.57 -7.52
CA ILE A 183 -16.57 2.33 -7.75
C ILE A 183 -17.52 1.47 -8.57
N ASN A 184 -18.74 1.30 -8.10
CA ASN A 184 -19.80 0.74 -8.92
C ASN A 184 -20.34 1.84 -9.84
N PRO A 185 -20.22 1.72 -11.18
CA PRO A 185 -20.63 2.78 -12.10
C PRO A 185 -22.16 2.96 -12.17
N GLU A 186 -22.95 1.95 -11.79
CA GLU A 186 -24.41 2.02 -11.84
C GLU A 186 -24.99 2.65 -10.57
N THR A 187 -24.44 2.31 -9.40
CA THR A 187 -24.99 2.75 -8.11
C THR A 187 -24.21 3.90 -7.48
N GLY A 188 -22.99 4.18 -7.95
CA GLY A 188 -22.07 5.14 -7.33
C GLY A 188 -21.49 4.64 -5.99
N GLU A 189 -21.72 3.41 -5.61
CA GLU A 189 -21.18 2.84 -4.37
C GLU A 189 -19.66 2.75 -4.43
N ILE A 190 -18.99 3.18 -3.36
CA ILE A 190 -17.53 3.17 -3.26
C ILE A 190 -17.07 2.24 -2.14
N ARG A 191 -16.11 1.37 -2.47
CA ARG A 191 -15.47 0.41 -1.56
C ARG A 191 -13.95 0.48 -1.64
N SER A 192 -13.26 -0.24 -0.75
CA SER A 192 -11.81 -0.41 -0.87
C SER A 192 -11.45 -1.15 -2.17
N GLY A 193 -10.62 -0.54 -2.98
CA GLY A 193 -10.09 -1.14 -4.21
C GLY A 193 -8.85 -2.02 -3.99
N GLN A 194 -8.40 -2.17 -2.75
CA GLN A 194 -7.27 -3.06 -2.40
C GLN A 194 -7.71 -4.50 -2.11
N ILE A 195 -9.02 -4.74 -2.01
CA ILE A 195 -9.60 -6.06 -1.80
C ILE A 195 -10.18 -6.52 -3.12
N ALA A 196 -9.74 -7.65 -3.63
CA ALA A 196 -10.24 -8.21 -4.87
C ALA A 196 -11.67 -8.78 -4.73
N GLY A 197 -12.40 -8.89 -5.84
CA GLY A 197 -13.65 -9.64 -5.90
C GLY A 197 -14.93 -8.80 -5.92
N HIS A 198 -14.87 -7.49 -6.10
CA HIS A 198 -16.06 -6.66 -6.30
C HIS A 198 -16.53 -6.78 -7.76
N LYS A 199 -17.47 -7.68 -8.03
CA LYS A 199 -18.08 -7.79 -9.37
C LYS A 199 -18.86 -6.52 -9.71
N GLY A 200 -18.67 -6.00 -10.93
CA GLY A 200 -19.36 -4.78 -11.40
C GLY A 200 -18.79 -3.48 -10.84
N PHE A 201 -17.59 -3.50 -10.26
CA PHE A 201 -16.87 -2.32 -9.80
C PHE A 201 -15.67 -2.02 -10.69
N ASP A 202 -15.47 -0.75 -10.98
CA ASP A 202 -14.27 -0.20 -11.60
C ASP A 202 -13.22 0.10 -10.54
N TYR A 203 -12.01 -0.41 -10.72
CA TYR A 203 -10.90 -0.15 -9.81
C TYR A 203 -10.17 1.12 -10.21
N CYS A 204 -9.98 2.02 -9.26
CA CYS A 204 -9.47 3.36 -9.52
C CYS A 204 -8.43 3.79 -8.48
N ILE A 205 -7.57 4.72 -8.88
CA ILE A 205 -6.75 5.52 -7.97
C ILE A 205 -7.42 6.89 -7.86
N LEU A 206 -7.82 7.24 -6.64
CA LEU A 206 -8.30 8.58 -6.28
C LEU A 206 -7.14 9.38 -5.71
N LYS A 207 -6.79 10.51 -6.31
CA LYS A 207 -5.89 11.52 -5.75
C LYS A 207 -6.71 12.61 -5.12
N PHE A 208 -6.50 12.83 -3.82
CA PHE A 208 -7.20 13.89 -3.10
C PHE A 208 -6.72 15.25 -3.61
N GLY A 209 -7.67 16.07 -4.04
CA GLY A 209 -7.36 17.41 -4.58
C GLY A 209 -6.97 18.38 -3.47
N ASP A 210 -6.09 19.30 -3.82
CA ASP A 210 -5.73 20.47 -3.05
C ASP A 210 -6.29 21.69 -3.76
N ALA A 211 -7.29 22.34 -3.16
CA ALA A 211 -8.00 23.46 -3.77
C ALA A 211 -7.09 24.69 -3.97
N GLU A 212 -6.15 24.92 -3.05
CA GLU A 212 -5.21 26.04 -3.14
C GLU A 212 -4.27 25.93 -4.34
N ARG A 213 -3.93 24.67 -4.70
CA ARG A 213 -3.01 24.36 -5.80
C ARG A 213 -3.71 23.90 -7.07
N SER A 214 -5.04 23.83 -7.07
CA SER A 214 -5.82 23.29 -8.18
C SER A 214 -5.28 21.94 -8.70
N SER A 215 -4.87 21.07 -7.77
CA SER A 215 -4.09 19.87 -8.13
C SER A 215 -4.88 18.88 -8.98
N ALA A 216 -6.18 18.75 -8.77
CA ALA A 216 -7.04 17.86 -9.56
C ALA A 216 -7.21 18.36 -10.99
N GLU A 217 -7.38 19.66 -11.18
CA GLU A 217 -7.48 20.31 -12.49
C GLU A 217 -6.17 20.22 -13.26
N LEU A 218 -5.04 20.38 -12.56
CA LEU A 218 -3.72 20.23 -13.16
C LEU A 218 -3.46 18.81 -13.67
N GLU A 219 -3.79 17.78 -12.88
CA GLU A 219 -3.70 16.37 -13.30
C GLU A 219 -4.61 16.12 -14.53
N MET A 220 -5.81 16.68 -14.54
CA MET A 220 -6.73 16.55 -15.68
C MET A 220 -6.18 17.29 -16.93
N ALA A 221 -5.54 18.43 -16.77
CA ALA A 221 -4.90 19.15 -17.88
C ALA A 221 -3.79 18.28 -18.52
N TYR A 222 -2.91 17.69 -17.68
CA TYR A 222 -1.87 16.79 -18.17
C TYR A 222 -2.44 15.55 -18.88
N TYR A 223 -3.51 14.97 -18.34
CA TYR A 223 -4.22 13.87 -19.01
C TYR A 223 -4.71 14.27 -20.42
N LYS A 224 -5.39 15.43 -20.52
CA LYS A 224 -5.88 15.92 -21.82
C LYS A 224 -4.74 16.22 -22.79
N MET A 225 -3.65 16.81 -22.31
CA MET A 225 -2.47 17.08 -23.14
C MET A 225 -1.83 15.75 -23.65
N ALA A 226 -1.71 14.75 -22.80
CA ALA A 226 -1.18 13.44 -23.17
C ALA A 226 -2.06 12.76 -24.24
N MET A 227 -3.38 12.80 -24.07
CA MET A 227 -4.32 12.26 -25.05
C MET A 227 -4.22 13.03 -26.39
N ALA A 228 -4.12 14.34 -26.35
CA ALA A 228 -3.95 15.18 -27.56
C ALA A 228 -2.61 14.89 -28.27
N ALA A 229 -1.59 14.50 -27.53
CA ALA A 229 -0.29 14.06 -28.07
C ALA A 229 -0.28 12.61 -28.58
N GLY A 230 -1.43 11.91 -28.57
CA GLY A 230 -1.53 10.52 -29.02
C GLY A 230 -1.02 9.47 -28.01
N ILE A 231 -0.79 9.86 -26.77
CA ILE A 231 -0.39 8.91 -25.72
C ILE A 231 -1.63 8.16 -25.26
N ASN A 232 -1.58 6.83 -25.28
CA ASN A 232 -2.65 6.00 -24.75
C ASN A 232 -2.58 5.96 -23.23
N MET A 233 -3.56 6.55 -22.56
CA MET A 233 -3.66 6.58 -21.11
C MET A 233 -4.96 5.95 -20.62
N MET A 234 -4.95 5.46 -19.39
CA MET A 234 -6.16 4.99 -18.72
C MET A 234 -7.16 6.15 -18.56
N PRO A 235 -8.49 5.88 -18.67
CA PRO A 235 -9.50 6.93 -18.51
C PRO A 235 -9.38 7.65 -17.18
N CYS A 236 -9.46 8.98 -17.25
CA CYS A 236 -9.39 9.85 -16.08
C CYS A 236 -10.62 10.75 -16.01
N LYS A 237 -11.02 11.11 -14.80
CA LYS A 237 -12.10 12.08 -14.54
C LYS A 237 -11.85 12.87 -13.26
N ILE A 238 -12.52 14.02 -13.17
CA ILE A 238 -12.65 14.76 -11.91
C ILE A 238 -13.98 14.34 -11.28
N ILE A 239 -13.94 14.11 -9.97
CA ILE A 239 -15.15 14.05 -9.13
C ILE A 239 -15.15 15.21 -8.18
N GLU A 240 -16.33 15.66 -7.78
CA GLU A 240 -16.53 16.70 -6.79
C GLU A 240 -17.22 16.11 -5.55
N VAL A 241 -16.63 16.36 -4.39
CA VAL A 241 -17.19 15.99 -3.09
C VAL A 241 -17.20 17.23 -2.22
N GLU A 242 -18.39 17.71 -1.87
CA GLU A 242 -18.61 18.93 -1.08
C GLU A 242 -17.86 20.18 -1.57
N GLY A 243 -17.88 20.39 -2.88
CA GLY A 243 -17.23 21.54 -3.51
C GLY A 243 -15.73 21.38 -3.73
N GLN A 244 -15.12 20.27 -3.28
CA GLN A 244 -13.72 19.95 -3.55
C GLN A 244 -13.59 18.99 -4.73
N LYS A 245 -12.69 19.31 -5.63
CA LYS A 245 -12.39 18.49 -6.81
C LYS A 245 -11.26 17.51 -6.53
N HIS A 246 -11.46 16.28 -6.96
CA HIS A 246 -10.51 15.19 -6.82
C HIS A 246 -10.30 14.50 -8.16
N PHE A 247 -9.08 14.03 -8.41
CA PHE A 247 -8.74 13.36 -9.67
C PHE A 247 -8.85 11.85 -9.51
N ILE A 248 -9.50 11.19 -10.48
CA ILE A 248 -9.59 9.73 -10.54
C ILE A 248 -8.98 9.24 -11.85
N THR A 249 -8.18 8.18 -11.76
CA THR A 249 -7.74 7.39 -12.91
C THR A 249 -8.12 5.93 -12.72
N HIS A 250 -8.59 5.28 -13.79
CA HIS A 250 -8.80 3.83 -13.79
C HIS A 250 -7.46 3.10 -13.64
N ARG A 251 -7.53 1.91 -13.04
CA ARG A 251 -6.37 1.04 -12.78
C ARG A 251 -6.38 -0.17 -13.72
#